data_030f592386028ad38ecb40c0a96b6c30
#
_entry.id   030f592386028ad38ecb40c0a96b6c30
#
_cell.length_a   1.000
_cell.length_b   1.000
_cell.length_c   1.000
_cell.angle_alpha   90.00
_cell.angle_beta   90.00
_cell.angle_gamma   90.00
#
_symmetry.space_group_name_H-M   'P 1'
#
loop_
_entity.id
_entity.type
_entity.pdbx_description
1 polymer ?
#
loop_
_entity_poly.entity_id
_entity_poly.type
_entity_poly.pdbx_seq_one_letter_code
_entity_poly.pdbx_strand_id
1 'polypeptide(L)'
;LTCERLGLDPLGREVYCTEAQEAAADASAQKKPPLVVVALDGWCRIINSHPQFDGMSFEESAEREDGLPVWIECSMHRKDRRVATTVREYMCENRADQSAWLTHPRRMLRHKALVQCARLCFGLSGIYDPDEAQRIRASQTVINENSRANASSDTSARPLGTSGDNKDRAEVFGHV
;
A
#
# COMPACT_ATOMS: atom_id res chain seq x y z
N LEU A 1 10.18 -16.28 -10.26
CA LEU A 1 10.04 -16.71 -8.83
C LEU A 1 8.59 -16.54 -8.32
N THR A 2 8.00 -15.33 -8.27
CA THR A 2 6.60 -15.14 -7.76
C THR A 2 5.57 -15.67 -8.76
N CYS A 3 5.76 -15.42 -10.07
CA CYS A 3 4.88 -15.93 -11.12
C CYS A 3 4.83 -17.45 -11.14
N GLU A 4 5.99 -18.10 -11.08
CA GLU A 4 6.10 -19.59 -11.03
C GLU A 4 5.40 -20.14 -9.78
N ARG A 5 5.64 -19.54 -8.61
CA ARG A 5 5.03 -19.97 -7.34
C ARG A 5 3.50 -19.89 -7.38
N LEU A 6 2.95 -18.89 -8.07
CA LEU A 6 1.51 -18.64 -8.13
C LEU A 6 0.86 -19.12 -9.43
N GLY A 7 1.63 -19.70 -10.36
CA GLY A 7 1.14 -20.17 -11.65
C GLY A 7 0.60 -19.06 -12.54
N LEU A 8 1.14 -17.83 -12.42
CA LEU A 8 0.69 -16.66 -13.15
C LEU A 8 1.45 -16.49 -14.47
N ASP A 9 0.72 -16.07 -15.51
CA ASP A 9 1.27 -15.77 -16.82
C ASP A 9 1.53 -14.26 -16.98
N PRO A 10 2.79 -13.79 -17.00
CA PRO A 10 3.11 -12.40 -17.21
C PRO A 10 2.77 -11.90 -18.63
N LEU A 11 2.77 -12.79 -19.64
CA LEU A 11 2.38 -12.46 -21.00
C LEU A 11 0.86 -12.27 -21.14
N GLY A 12 0.09 -13.01 -20.34
CA GLY A 12 -1.35 -12.85 -20.21
C GLY A 12 -1.81 -11.63 -19.44
N ARG A 13 -0.90 -10.74 -19.03
CA ARG A 13 -1.18 -9.57 -18.19
C ARG A 13 -1.82 -9.88 -16.84
N GLU A 14 -1.67 -11.09 -16.35
CA GLU A 14 -2.18 -11.50 -15.04
C GLU A 14 -1.38 -10.91 -13.90
N VAL A 15 -0.11 -10.59 -14.15
CA VAL A 15 0.83 -10.04 -13.19
C VAL A 15 1.80 -9.08 -13.87
N TYR A 16 2.16 -8.02 -13.18
CA TYR A 16 3.23 -7.09 -13.59
C TYR A 16 3.96 -6.55 -12.37
N CYS A 17 5.19 -6.11 -12.58
CA CYS A 17 5.93 -5.40 -11.55
C CYS A 17 5.82 -3.91 -11.78
N THR A 18 5.65 -3.18 -10.71
CA THR A 18 5.78 -1.73 -10.79
C THR A 18 7.27 -1.39 -10.94
N GLU A 19 7.60 -0.32 -11.65
CA GLU A 19 8.97 0.17 -11.72
C GLU A 19 9.51 0.44 -10.31
N ALA A 20 10.76 0.03 -10.08
CA ALA A 20 11.48 0.45 -8.89
C ALA A 20 11.60 1.98 -8.96
N GLN A 21 11.09 2.68 -7.96
CA GLN A 21 11.24 4.12 -7.90
C GLN A 21 12.73 4.42 -7.73
N GLU A 22 13.37 5.01 -8.76
CA GLU A 22 14.72 5.51 -8.61
C GLU A 22 14.71 6.56 -7.50
N ALA A 23 15.52 6.31 -6.48
CA ALA A 23 15.77 7.32 -5.47
C ALA A 23 16.40 8.52 -6.18
N ALA A 24 15.75 9.67 -6.11
CA ALA A 24 16.30 10.90 -6.66
C ALA A 24 17.74 11.08 -6.17
N ALA A 25 18.64 11.31 -7.09
CA ALA A 25 20.01 11.87 -7.03
C ALA A 25 20.87 11.73 -5.75
N ASP A 26 20.37 11.12 -4.70
CA ASP A 26 21.09 10.94 -3.44
C ASP A 26 21.53 9.48 -3.32
N ALA A 27 22.84 9.24 -3.43
CA ALA A 27 23.46 7.90 -3.43
C ALA A 27 23.21 7.08 -2.14
N SER A 28 22.59 7.68 -1.13
CA SER A 28 22.25 7.04 0.15
C SER A 28 20.80 6.53 0.24
N ALA A 29 19.93 6.89 -0.71
CA ALA A 29 18.55 6.47 -0.69
C ALA A 29 18.43 5.02 -1.15
N GLN A 30 18.02 4.12 -0.26
CA GLN A 30 17.80 2.71 -0.56
C GLN A 30 16.76 2.56 -1.69
N LYS A 31 17.18 1.92 -2.79
CA LYS A 31 16.32 1.56 -3.90
C LYS A 31 15.17 0.67 -3.39
N LYS A 32 13.94 1.20 -3.40
CA LYS A 32 12.78 0.42 -2.95
C LYS A 32 12.49 -0.71 -3.91
N PRO A 33 12.20 -1.91 -3.41
CA PRO A 33 11.91 -3.06 -4.27
C PRO A 33 10.64 -2.80 -5.09
N PRO A 34 10.54 -3.32 -6.31
CA PRO A 34 9.34 -3.25 -7.11
C PRO A 34 8.20 -4.01 -6.42
N LEU A 35 6.98 -3.47 -6.51
CA LEU A 35 5.78 -4.18 -6.02
C LEU A 35 5.30 -5.16 -7.11
N VAL A 36 4.94 -6.36 -6.70
CA VAL A 36 4.29 -7.35 -7.57
C VAL A 36 2.79 -7.07 -7.56
N VAL A 37 2.26 -6.63 -8.70
CA VAL A 37 0.85 -6.31 -8.88
C VAL A 37 0.18 -7.41 -9.67
N VAL A 38 -0.90 -7.93 -9.11
CA VAL A 38 -1.72 -8.99 -9.73
C VAL A 38 -3.03 -8.37 -10.19
N ALA A 39 -3.31 -8.50 -11.48
CA ALA A 39 -4.57 -8.08 -12.07
C ALA A 39 -5.70 -9.02 -11.64
N LEU A 40 -6.96 -8.62 -11.91
CA LEU A 40 -8.13 -9.43 -11.53
C LEU A 40 -8.06 -10.86 -12.07
N ASP A 41 -7.67 -11.02 -13.34
CA ASP A 41 -7.56 -12.33 -13.98
C ASP A 41 -6.53 -13.23 -13.29
N GLY A 42 -5.42 -12.64 -12.84
CA GLY A 42 -4.42 -13.33 -12.04
C GLY A 42 -4.97 -13.75 -10.67
N TRP A 43 -5.74 -12.90 -9.99
CA TRP A 43 -6.43 -13.27 -8.75
C TRP A 43 -7.43 -14.40 -8.97
N CYS A 44 -8.20 -14.34 -10.05
CA CYS A 44 -9.13 -15.42 -10.41
C CYS A 44 -8.39 -16.73 -10.69
N ARG A 45 -7.24 -16.69 -11.37
CA ARG A 45 -6.41 -17.87 -11.61
C ARG A 45 -5.89 -18.45 -10.31
N ILE A 46 -5.31 -17.64 -9.41
CA ILE A 46 -4.81 -18.08 -8.10
C ILE A 46 -5.92 -18.80 -7.32
N ILE A 47 -7.09 -18.18 -7.22
CA ILE A 47 -8.22 -18.70 -6.47
C ILE A 47 -8.69 -20.04 -7.05
N ASN A 48 -8.95 -20.08 -8.37
CA ASN A 48 -9.49 -21.27 -9.01
C ASN A 48 -8.49 -22.43 -9.12
N SER A 49 -7.18 -22.14 -9.10
CA SER A 49 -6.13 -23.17 -9.10
C SER A 49 -5.84 -23.72 -7.72
N HIS A 50 -6.32 -23.08 -6.65
CA HIS A 50 -6.00 -23.51 -5.30
C HIS A 50 -6.70 -24.85 -4.98
N PRO A 51 -5.97 -25.88 -4.55
CA PRO A 51 -6.52 -27.25 -4.38
C PRO A 51 -7.66 -27.32 -3.35
N GLN A 52 -7.67 -26.41 -2.38
CA GLN A 52 -8.69 -26.36 -1.33
C GLN A 52 -9.86 -25.43 -1.67
N PHE A 53 -9.87 -24.77 -2.83
CA PHE A 53 -10.98 -23.94 -3.22
C PHE A 53 -12.24 -24.76 -3.45
N ASP A 54 -13.36 -24.37 -2.84
CA ASP A 54 -14.66 -25.06 -2.87
C ASP A 54 -15.82 -24.10 -3.20
N GLY A 55 -15.51 -23.00 -3.89
CA GLY A 55 -16.51 -22.04 -4.34
C GLY A 55 -16.50 -20.74 -3.54
N MET A 56 -17.23 -19.78 -4.09
CA MET A 56 -17.40 -18.45 -3.47
C MET A 56 -18.79 -17.89 -3.81
N SER A 57 -19.27 -17.01 -2.93
CA SER A 57 -20.49 -16.25 -3.14
C SER A 57 -20.29 -14.78 -2.80
N PHE A 58 -21.17 -13.94 -3.33
CA PHE A 58 -21.20 -12.52 -3.04
C PHE A 58 -22.57 -12.11 -2.56
N GLU A 59 -22.58 -11.25 -1.55
CA GLU A 59 -23.76 -10.55 -1.07
C GLU A 59 -23.51 -9.04 -1.10
N GLU A 60 -24.58 -8.27 -1.22
CA GLU A 60 -24.49 -6.82 -1.15
C GLU A 60 -25.57 -6.25 -0.24
N SER A 61 -25.31 -5.11 0.36
CA SER A 61 -26.30 -4.45 1.21
C SER A 61 -27.57 -4.14 0.43
N ALA A 62 -28.72 -4.30 1.09
CA ALA A 62 -30.00 -3.77 0.59
C ALA A 62 -30.03 -2.24 0.66
N GLU A 63 -29.30 -1.68 1.64
CA GLU A 63 -29.11 -0.23 1.78
C GLU A 63 -28.29 0.33 0.63
N ARG A 64 -28.71 1.51 0.14
CA ARG A 64 -28.08 2.19 -1.00
C ARG A 64 -27.72 3.62 -0.61
N GLU A 65 -26.52 4.03 -1.01
CA GLU A 65 -26.06 5.40 -0.96
C GLU A 65 -25.66 5.82 -2.39
N ASP A 66 -26.23 6.91 -2.89
CA ASP A 66 -26.09 7.34 -4.29
C ASP A 66 -26.42 6.24 -5.32
N GLY A 67 -27.36 5.34 -5.01
CA GLY A 67 -27.73 4.22 -5.86
C GLY A 67 -26.76 3.03 -5.83
N LEU A 68 -25.71 3.10 -5.05
CA LEU A 68 -24.70 2.05 -4.88
C LEU A 68 -24.91 1.28 -3.58
N PRO A 69 -24.49 0.00 -3.51
CA PRO A 69 -24.55 -0.74 -2.26
C PRO A 69 -23.55 -0.14 -1.26
N VAL A 70 -23.96 -0.02 0.00
CA VAL A 70 -23.09 0.48 1.08
C VAL A 70 -21.90 -0.46 1.31
N TRP A 71 -22.12 -1.77 1.14
CA TRP A 71 -21.07 -2.78 1.23
C TRP A 71 -21.31 -3.94 0.25
N ILE A 72 -20.22 -4.63 -0.06
CA ILE A 72 -20.23 -5.94 -0.73
C ILE A 72 -19.43 -6.92 0.12
N GLU A 73 -19.96 -8.11 0.29
CA GLU A 73 -19.36 -9.21 1.03
C GLU A 73 -18.99 -10.35 0.09
N CYS A 74 -17.82 -10.93 0.30
CA CYS A 74 -17.37 -12.14 -0.35
C CYS A 74 -17.20 -13.25 0.68
N SER A 75 -17.80 -14.40 0.43
CA SER A 75 -17.62 -15.62 1.21
C SER A 75 -16.92 -16.67 0.36
N MET A 76 -15.77 -17.19 0.82
CA MET A 76 -15.03 -18.27 0.17
C MET A 76 -15.06 -19.54 1.01
N HIS A 77 -15.36 -20.65 0.35
CA HIS A 77 -15.37 -21.98 0.95
C HIS A 77 -14.08 -22.73 0.63
N ARG A 78 -13.62 -23.51 1.59
CA ARG A 78 -12.49 -24.43 1.43
C ARG A 78 -12.92 -25.83 1.78
N LYS A 79 -12.41 -26.82 1.03
CA LYS A 79 -12.67 -28.26 1.25
C LYS A 79 -12.19 -28.75 2.61
N ASP A 80 -11.14 -28.13 3.17
CA ASP A 80 -10.55 -28.49 4.46
C ASP A 80 -11.14 -27.73 5.66
N ARG A 81 -12.16 -26.88 5.45
CA ARG A 81 -12.79 -26.08 6.52
C ARG A 81 -14.30 -26.14 6.45
N ARG A 82 -14.93 -26.17 7.61
CA ARG A 82 -16.41 -26.21 7.72
C ARG A 82 -17.05 -24.82 7.57
N VAL A 83 -16.30 -23.78 7.92
CA VAL A 83 -16.79 -22.39 7.92
C VAL A 83 -16.13 -21.63 6.80
N ALA A 84 -16.94 -20.90 6.03
CA ALA A 84 -16.44 -20.00 5.01
C ALA A 84 -15.60 -18.87 5.61
N THR A 85 -14.61 -18.42 4.89
CA THR A 85 -13.94 -17.14 5.16
C THR A 85 -14.78 -16.05 4.51
N THR A 86 -15.24 -15.09 5.30
CA THR A 86 -16.12 -14.02 4.84
C THR A 86 -15.46 -12.66 5.08
N VAL A 87 -15.49 -11.80 4.07
CA VAL A 87 -14.95 -10.43 4.12
C VAL A 87 -15.98 -9.48 3.53
N ARG A 88 -16.25 -8.43 4.28
CA ARG A 88 -17.12 -7.33 3.85
C ARG A 88 -16.29 -6.07 3.63
N GLU A 89 -16.49 -5.45 2.47
CA GLU A 89 -15.84 -4.21 2.09
C GLU A 89 -16.88 -3.11 1.92
N TYR A 90 -16.56 -1.91 2.41
CA TYR A 90 -17.48 -0.77 2.43
C TYR A 90 -17.13 0.24 1.34
N MET A 91 -18.18 0.78 0.69
CA MET A 91 -18.01 1.75 -0.41
C MET A 91 -17.27 3.01 0.06
N CYS A 92 -17.63 3.54 1.24
CA CYS A 92 -17.04 4.75 1.80
C CYS A 92 -15.53 4.63 2.09
N GLU A 93 -15.02 3.41 2.38
CA GLU A 93 -13.61 3.18 2.67
C GLU A 93 -12.77 2.94 1.41
N ASN A 94 -13.40 2.45 0.35
CA ASN A 94 -12.70 1.98 -0.84
C ASN A 94 -12.75 2.93 -2.03
N ARG A 95 -13.81 3.76 -2.11
CA ARG A 95 -14.01 4.68 -3.23
C ARG A 95 -12.80 5.61 -3.42
N ALA A 96 -12.35 5.72 -4.65
CA ALA A 96 -11.21 6.54 -5.05
C ALA A 96 -11.54 7.33 -6.32
N ASP A 97 -10.81 8.43 -6.56
CA ASP A 97 -11.02 9.33 -7.71
C ASP A 97 -10.40 8.80 -9.03
N GLN A 98 -10.26 7.49 -9.14
CA GLN A 98 -9.74 6.84 -10.34
C GLN A 98 -10.87 6.52 -11.32
N SER A 99 -10.56 6.50 -12.61
CA SER A 99 -11.55 6.32 -13.67
C SER A 99 -12.42 5.06 -13.51
N ALA A 100 -11.83 3.95 -13.06
CA ALA A 100 -12.57 2.70 -12.84
C ALA A 100 -13.57 2.80 -11.69
N TRP A 101 -13.23 3.52 -10.61
CA TRP A 101 -14.12 3.77 -9.47
C TRP A 101 -15.22 4.78 -9.81
N LEU A 102 -14.95 5.71 -10.72
CA LEU A 102 -15.96 6.67 -11.18
C LEU A 102 -16.97 6.02 -12.14
N THR A 103 -16.51 5.10 -12.98
CA THR A 103 -17.35 4.48 -14.01
C THR A 103 -18.06 3.20 -13.55
N HIS A 104 -17.39 2.39 -12.70
CA HIS A 104 -17.88 1.08 -12.28
C HIS A 104 -17.63 0.80 -10.78
N PRO A 105 -18.09 1.67 -9.86
CA PRO A 105 -17.75 1.56 -8.43
C PRO A 105 -18.22 0.24 -7.79
N ARG A 106 -19.41 -0.26 -8.15
CA ARG A 106 -19.93 -1.55 -7.65
C ARG A 106 -19.05 -2.73 -8.08
N ARG A 107 -18.51 -2.71 -9.31
CA ARG A 107 -17.56 -3.73 -9.78
C ARG A 107 -16.26 -3.65 -8.99
N MET A 108 -15.74 -2.45 -8.80
CA MET A 108 -14.49 -2.24 -8.06
C MET A 108 -14.60 -2.70 -6.61
N LEU A 109 -15.72 -2.40 -5.94
CA LEU A 109 -15.95 -2.87 -4.57
C LEU A 109 -16.01 -4.40 -4.49
N ARG A 110 -16.63 -5.07 -5.47
CA ARG A 110 -16.64 -6.53 -5.55
C ARG A 110 -15.22 -7.10 -5.73
N HIS A 111 -14.37 -6.46 -6.53
CA HIS A 111 -12.98 -6.86 -6.69
C HIS A 111 -12.20 -6.72 -5.37
N LYS A 112 -12.45 -5.67 -4.58
CA LYS A 112 -11.84 -5.51 -3.26
C LYS A 112 -12.25 -6.63 -2.31
N ALA A 113 -13.54 -6.90 -2.19
CA ALA A 113 -14.04 -8.00 -1.36
C ALA A 113 -13.45 -9.35 -1.79
N LEU A 114 -13.33 -9.62 -3.09
CA LEU A 114 -12.71 -10.83 -3.63
C LEU A 114 -11.25 -10.96 -3.19
N VAL A 115 -10.44 -9.93 -3.42
CA VAL A 115 -9.00 -9.93 -3.13
C VAL A 115 -8.73 -10.10 -1.64
N GLN A 116 -9.41 -9.35 -0.79
CA GLN A 116 -9.24 -9.44 0.66
C GLN A 116 -9.69 -10.81 1.20
N CYS A 117 -10.81 -11.33 0.70
CA CYS A 117 -11.29 -12.66 1.07
C CYS A 117 -10.28 -13.76 0.66
N ALA A 118 -9.71 -13.69 -0.55
CA ALA A 118 -8.72 -14.64 -1.02
C ALA A 118 -7.44 -14.61 -0.17
N ARG A 119 -6.98 -13.42 0.22
CA ARG A 119 -5.81 -13.27 1.11
C ARG A 119 -6.00 -13.97 2.44
N LEU A 120 -7.14 -13.75 3.08
CA LEU A 120 -7.45 -14.40 4.37
C LEU A 120 -7.69 -15.90 4.21
N CYS A 121 -8.40 -16.29 3.16
CA CYS A 121 -8.76 -17.66 2.90
C CYS A 121 -7.54 -18.55 2.62
N PHE A 122 -6.59 -18.06 1.81
CA PHE A 122 -5.45 -18.83 1.30
C PHE A 122 -4.09 -18.38 1.84
N GLY A 123 -4.04 -17.37 2.71
CA GLY A 123 -2.78 -16.89 3.28
C GLY A 123 -1.86 -16.20 2.27
N LEU A 124 -2.42 -15.50 1.29
CA LEU A 124 -1.66 -14.86 0.22
C LEU A 124 -1.03 -13.55 0.70
N SER A 125 0.28 -13.41 0.49
CA SER A 125 1.05 -12.24 0.88
C SER A 125 2.08 -11.84 -0.18
N GLY A 126 2.52 -10.58 -0.15
CA GLY A 126 3.55 -10.05 -1.05
C GLY A 126 3.10 -9.82 -2.48
N ILE A 127 1.78 -9.84 -2.73
CA ILE A 127 1.13 -9.49 -3.98
C ILE A 127 0.04 -8.46 -3.70
N TYR A 128 -0.13 -7.53 -4.63
CA TYR A 128 -1.00 -6.37 -4.47
C TYR A 128 -1.97 -6.26 -5.62
N ASP A 129 -3.15 -5.72 -5.38
CA ASP A 129 -4.02 -5.28 -6.46
C ASP A 129 -3.57 -3.90 -7.00
N PRO A 130 -4.01 -3.48 -8.20
CA PRO A 130 -3.57 -2.22 -8.81
C PRO A 130 -3.83 -0.98 -7.94
N ASP A 131 -4.98 -0.88 -7.29
CA ASP A 131 -5.32 0.27 -6.44
C ASP A 131 -4.47 0.32 -5.17
N GLU A 132 -4.22 -0.84 -4.56
CA GLU A 132 -3.37 -0.95 -3.37
C GLU A 132 -1.93 -0.55 -3.69
N ALA A 133 -1.39 -1.02 -4.82
CA ALA A 133 -0.06 -0.65 -5.28
C ALA A 133 0.05 0.86 -5.52
N GLN A 134 -1.01 1.48 -6.07
CA GLN A 134 -1.05 2.93 -6.28
C GLN A 134 -1.12 3.70 -4.96
N ARG A 135 -1.92 3.26 -3.98
CA ARG A 135 -1.98 3.87 -2.64
C ARG A 135 -0.63 3.78 -1.91
N ILE A 136 0.03 2.63 -1.97
CA ILE A 136 1.37 2.44 -1.38
C ILE A 136 2.36 3.42 -2.00
N ARG A 137 2.33 3.62 -3.31
CA ARG A 137 3.21 4.56 -4.02
C ARG A 137 2.94 6.00 -3.62
N ALA A 138 1.67 6.42 -3.62
CA ALA A 138 1.29 7.78 -3.23
C ALA A 138 1.75 8.12 -1.81
N SER A 139 1.53 7.21 -0.85
CA SER A 139 1.99 7.39 0.54
C SER A 139 3.51 7.52 0.64
N GLN A 140 4.25 6.78 -0.19
CA GLN A 140 5.72 6.84 -0.23
C GLN A 140 6.24 8.17 -0.79
N THR A 141 5.54 8.75 -1.76
CA THR A 141 5.90 10.06 -2.34
C THR A 141 5.77 11.16 -1.29
N VAL A 142 4.66 11.20 -0.56
CA VAL A 142 4.42 12.18 0.52
C VAL A 142 5.48 12.11 1.63
N ILE A 143 5.85 10.90 2.04
CA ILE A 143 6.89 10.71 3.07
C ILE A 143 8.25 11.25 2.57
N ASN A 144 8.60 11.00 1.31
CA ASN A 144 9.85 11.49 0.73
C ASN A 144 9.88 13.02 0.61
N GLU A 145 8.78 13.65 0.23
CA GLU A 145 8.65 15.10 0.14
C GLU A 145 8.79 15.76 1.52
N ASN A 146 8.11 15.22 2.54
CA ASN A 146 8.23 15.71 3.92
C ASN A 146 9.65 15.55 4.49
N SER A 147 10.31 14.45 4.17
CA SER A 147 11.72 14.22 4.60
C SER A 147 12.67 15.20 3.95
N ARG A 148 12.44 15.58 2.68
CA ARG A 148 13.24 16.60 1.98
C ARG A 148 12.99 18.01 2.53
N ALA A 149 11.74 18.35 2.81
CA ALA A 149 11.38 19.64 3.40
C ALA A 149 12.05 19.83 4.78
N ASN A 150 12.10 18.79 5.61
CA ASN A 150 12.77 18.83 6.91
C ASN A 150 14.30 18.91 6.80
N ALA A 151 14.92 18.22 5.83
CA ALA A 151 16.36 18.29 5.59
C ALA A 151 16.82 19.66 5.08
N SER A 152 15.97 20.36 4.30
CA SER A 152 16.29 21.71 3.81
C SER A 152 16.11 22.81 4.88
N SER A 153 15.29 22.59 5.90
CA SER A 153 15.12 23.54 7.02
C SER A 153 16.26 23.50 8.04
N ASP A 154 17.00 22.41 8.15
CA ASP A 154 18.10 22.24 9.10
C ASP A 154 19.45 22.85 8.60
N THR A 155 19.55 23.17 7.31
CA THR A 155 20.76 23.76 6.72
C THR A 155 20.85 25.27 6.89
N SER A 156 19.85 25.93 7.48
CA SER A 156 19.85 27.39 7.69
C SER A 156 20.31 27.84 9.09
N ALA A 157 20.73 26.94 9.94
CA ALA A 157 21.39 27.29 11.22
C ALA A 157 22.84 27.69 10.97
N ARG A 158 23.03 28.97 10.72
CA ARG A 158 24.32 29.67 10.59
C ARG A 158 25.09 29.58 11.91
N PRO A 159 26.36 29.15 11.92
CA PRO A 159 27.17 29.24 13.16
C PRO A 159 27.45 30.71 13.47
N LEU A 160 27.02 31.15 14.63
CA LEU A 160 27.42 32.43 15.20
C LEU A 160 28.93 32.43 15.44
N GLY A 161 29.61 33.32 14.74
CA GLY A 161 31.04 33.52 14.82
C GLY A 161 31.46 33.93 16.22
N THR A 162 32.44 33.24 16.73
CA THR A 162 33.29 33.71 17.84
C THR A 162 34.31 34.71 17.28
N SER A 163 34.16 35.94 17.65
CA SER A 163 35.24 36.92 17.57
C SER A 163 35.16 37.84 18.79
N GLY A 164 36.23 37.95 19.51
CA GLY A 164 36.36 38.94 20.59
C GLY A 164 37.38 38.59 21.66
N ASP A 165 38.64 38.78 21.31
CA ASP A 165 39.71 39.07 22.28
C ASP A 165 39.21 39.97 23.40
N ASN A 166 39.51 39.67 24.62
CA ASN A 166 39.95 40.68 25.56
C ASN A 166 40.90 40.11 26.62
N LYS A 167 42.14 40.51 26.50
CA LYS A 167 43.16 40.49 27.50
C LYS A 167 42.79 41.50 28.61
N ASP A 168 43.43 41.26 29.75
CA ASP A 168 43.71 42.16 30.91
C ASP A 168 42.57 42.33 31.93
N ARG A 169 42.72 41.71 33.06
CA ARG A 169 43.18 42.43 34.26
C ARG A 169 43.26 41.52 35.48
N ALA A 170 44.45 41.60 36.04
CA ALA A 170 44.85 40.99 37.30
C ALA A 170 44.17 41.59 38.54
N GLU A 171 44.33 40.84 39.63
CA GLU A 171 44.35 41.24 41.04
C GLU A 171 43.03 41.58 41.74
N VAL A 172 42.68 41.07 42.86
CA VAL A 172 43.28 41.19 44.20
C VAL A 172 42.22 40.77 45.25
N PHE A 173 42.66 40.08 46.30
CA PHE A 173 42.07 39.90 47.66
C PHE A 173 40.78 39.15 47.84
N GLY A 174 40.58 38.20 48.76
CA GLY A 174 41.20 37.94 50.05
C GLY A 174 40.10 37.62 51.05
N HIS A 175 40.28 36.58 51.81
CA HIS A 175 39.71 36.29 53.14
C HIS A 175 38.20 36.47 53.42
N VAL A 176 37.57 35.48 53.83
CA VAL A 176 37.32 34.90 55.19
C VAL A 176 36.68 33.52 55.02
#